data_61c9c2b175bfb3535523a3be0a23a543
#
_entry.id   61c9c2b175bfb3535523a3be0a23a543
#
_cell.length_a   1.000
_cell.length_b   1.000
_cell.length_c   1.000
_cell.angle_alpha   90.00
_cell.angle_beta   90.00
_cell.angle_gamma   90.00
#
_symmetry.space_group_name_H-M   'P 1'
#
loop_
_entity.id
_entity.type
_entity.pdbx_description
1 polymer ?
#
loop_
_entity_poly.entity_id
_entity_poly.type
_entity_poly.pdbx_seq_one_letter_code
_entity_poly.pdbx_strand_id
1 'polypeptide(L)'
;MSNDKDEIILISISGHDKPGVTSALTGILGKFGSTILDIGQSDIHHRLSLGILFKTTSNLSGEIMKELFFKATEMGVSINYTPIAIDDYQEWVGLQGKNRYIITILGREITAEQISAISGIVAQQGLNIDDIKRLTGRIPITNDGKTPQRSCIEFSVRGNPIDKEAMQTEFMRISNELGFDVSLQEDNMYRRCRRL
;
A
#
# COMPACT_ATOMS: atom_id res chain seq x y z
N MET A 1 32.25 2.95 25.18
CA MET A 1 31.38 2.04 24.42
C MET A 1 30.23 2.91 23.91
N SER A 2 30.23 3.21 22.62
CA SER A 2 29.12 3.94 22.00
C SER A 2 27.87 3.07 22.14
N ASN A 3 26.84 3.64 22.79
CA ASN A 3 25.56 2.93 22.97
C ASN A 3 24.82 3.07 21.64
N ASP A 4 25.19 2.26 20.63
CA ASP A 4 24.53 2.23 19.33
C ASP A 4 23.10 1.79 19.52
N LYS A 5 22.19 2.78 19.50
CA LYS A 5 20.75 2.50 19.58
C LYS A 5 20.23 2.14 18.19
N ASP A 6 19.37 1.14 18.15
CA ASP A 6 18.57 0.85 16.97
C ASP A 6 17.65 2.04 16.64
N GLU A 7 17.62 2.42 15.37
CA GLU A 7 16.69 3.41 14.82
C GLU A 7 15.85 2.78 13.73
N ILE A 8 14.57 3.09 13.73
CA ILE A 8 13.62 2.69 12.69
C ILE A 8 13.26 3.93 11.88
N ILE A 9 13.39 3.82 10.58
CA ILE A 9 13.24 4.95 9.67
C ILE A 9 12.33 4.55 8.53
N LEU A 10 11.31 5.37 8.27
CA LEU A 10 10.52 5.32 7.05
C LEU A 10 11.05 6.37 6.08
N ILE A 11 11.43 5.94 4.89
CA ILE A 11 11.64 6.85 3.76
C ILE A 11 10.49 6.71 2.78
N SER A 12 9.96 7.86 2.34
CA SER A 12 8.93 7.95 1.31
C SER A 12 9.50 8.65 0.09
N ILE A 13 9.52 7.95 -1.02
CA ILE A 13 10.11 8.40 -2.28
C ILE A 13 8.99 8.62 -3.29
N SER A 14 9.03 9.75 -3.99
CA SER A 14 8.07 10.06 -5.05
C SER A 14 8.74 10.79 -6.21
N GLY A 15 8.25 10.54 -7.43
CA GLY A 15 8.79 11.18 -8.61
C GLY A 15 8.37 10.49 -9.91
N HIS A 16 9.06 10.79 -10.99
CA HIS A 16 8.87 10.08 -12.26
C HIS A 16 9.47 8.67 -12.14
N ASP A 17 8.67 7.66 -12.47
CA ASP A 17 9.16 6.28 -12.45
C ASP A 17 10.23 6.05 -13.51
N LYS A 18 11.35 5.46 -13.08
CA LYS A 18 12.48 5.10 -13.92
C LYS A 18 13.05 3.76 -13.48
N PRO A 19 13.48 2.91 -14.41
CA PRO A 19 14.19 1.68 -14.06
C PRO A 19 15.39 1.97 -13.15
N GLY A 20 15.54 1.20 -12.09
CA GLY A 20 16.70 1.26 -11.20
C GLY A 20 16.53 2.13 -9.94
N VAL A 21 15.47 2.90 -9.78
CA VAL A 21 15.27 3.74 -8.57
C VAL A 21 15.28 2.86 -7.31
N THR A 22 14.43 1.85 -7.25
CA THR A 22 14.35 0.95 -6.09
C THR A 22 15.68 0.24 -5.84
N SER A 23 16.32 -0.29 -6.89
CA SER A 23 17.63 -0.97 -6.77
C SER A 23 18.73 -0.06 -6.25
N ALA A 24 18.79 1.20 -6.72
CA ALA A 24 19.81 2.15 -6.28
C ALA A 24 19.64 2.51 -4.79
N LEU A 25 18.42 2.79 -4.35
CA LEU A 25 18.15 3.17 -2.96
C LEU A 25 18.32 1.99 -1.99
N THR A 26 17.81 0.80 -2.34
CA THR A 26 18.01 -0.40 -1.52
C THR A 26 19.48 -0.85 -1.51
N GLY A 27 20.22 -0.61 -2.60
CA GLY A 27 21.67 -0.85 -2.65
C GLY A 27 22.47 0.00 -1.64
N ILE A 28 22.06 1.26 -1.45
CA ILE A 28 22.66 2.13 -0.39
C ILE A 28 22.35 1.51 0.98
N LEU A 29 21.10 1.16 1.28
CA LEU A 29 20.73 0.54 2.55
C LEU A 29 21.52 -0.76 2.81
N GLY A 30 21.70 -1.58 1.77
CA GLY A 30 22.49 -2.81 1.83
C GLY A 30 23.98 -2.57 2.11
N LYS A 31 24.57 -1.51 1.54
CA LYS A 31 25.97 -1.11 1.80
C LYS A 31 26.22 -0.86 3.29
N PHE A 32 25.26 -0.29 4.00
CA PHE A 32 25.34 0.00 5.42
C PHE A 32 24.79 -1.12 6.32
N GLY A 33 24.43 -2.28 5.74
CA GLY A 33 23.91 -3.42 6.51
C GLY A 33 22.55 -3.17 7.15
N SER A 34 21.76 -2.21 6.63
CA SER A 34 20.41 -1.92 7.13
C SER A 34 19.47 -3.09 6.87
N THR A 35 18.55 -3.33 7.80
CA THR A 35 17.52 -4.38 7.66
C THR A 35 16.22 -3.76 7.17
N ILE A 36 15.69 -4.23 6.05
CA ILE A 36 14.36 -3.83 5.56
C ILE A 36 13.30 -4.49 6.43
N LEU A 37 12.43 -3.68 7.01
CA LEU A 37 11.30 -4.13 7.84
C LEU A 37 10.00 -4.20 7.03
N ASP A 38 9.81 -3.26 6.10
CA ASP A 38 8.70 -3.26 5.15
C ASP A 38 9.06 -2.46 3.91
N ILE A 39 8.43 -2.79 2.78
CA ILE A 39 8.61 -2.09 1.51
C ILE A 39 7.33 -2.16 0.69
N GLY A 40 6.92 -1.03 0.14
CA GLY A 40 5.76 -0.93 -0.76
C GLY A 40 6.04 0.03 -1.91
N GLN A 41 5.68 -0.39 -3.12
CA GLN A 41 5.83 0.42 -4.32
C GLN A 41 4.55 0.42 -5.13
N SER A 42 4.17 1.59 -5.63
CA SER A 42 3.09 1.74 -6.60
C SER A 42 3.49 2.70 -7.71
N ASP A 43 2.92 2.47 -8.90
CA ASP A 43 3.03 3.37 -10.06
C ASP A 43 1.64 3.79 -10.52
N ILE A 44 1.39 5.10 -10.58
CA ILE A 44 0.19 5.68 -11.17
C ILE A 44 0.64 6.73 -12.18
N HIS A 45 0.35 6.49 -13.46
CA HIS A 45 0.66 7.41 -14.56
C HIS A 45 2.15 7.80 -14.60
N HIS A 46 3.04 6.80 -14.56
CA HIS A 46 4.51 6.98 -14.51
C HIS A 46 4.99 7.78 -13.28
N ARG A 47 4.18 7.85 -12.23
CA ARG A 47 4.55 8.44 -10.96
C ARG A 47 4.78 7.34 -9.93
N LEU A 48 6.05 7.20 -9.55
CA LEU A 48 6.48 6.29 -8.50
C LEU A 48 6.04 6.84 -7.12
N SER A 49 5.48 5.95 -6.31
CA SER A 49 5.40 6.09 -4.86
C SER A 49 6.05 4.86 -4.24
N LEU A 50 7.15 5.05 -3.51
CA LEU A 50 7.91 3.97 -2.89
C LEU A 50 8.11 4.31 -1.41
N GLY A 51 7.63 3.43 -0.53
CA GLY A 51 7.89 3.47 0.90
C GLY A 51 8.88 2.38 1.28
N ILE A 52 9.88 2.69 2.07
CA ILE A 52 10.81 1.72 2.65
C ILE A 52 10.95 1.99 4.14
N LEU A 53 10.53 1.02 4.95
CA LEU A 53 10.76 1.01 6.39
C LEU A 53 11.98 0.15 6.68
N PHE A 54 12.98 0.71 7.33
CA PHE A 54 14.22 -0.01 7.62
C PHE A 54 14.74 0.29 9.02
N LYS A 55 15.51 -0.67 9.54
CA LYS A 55 16.22 -0.55 10.79
C LYS A 55 17.71 -0.35 10.52
N THR A 56 18.33 0.56 11.27
CA THR A 56 19.76 0.84 11.27
C THR A 56 20.21 1.23 12.69
N THR A 57 21.45 1.66 12.85
CA THR A 57 21.97 2.18 14.11
C THR A 57 22.15 3.68 14.05
N SER A 58 22.05 4.35 15.19
CA SER A 58 22.10 5.80 15.29
C SER A 58 23.39 6.43 14.77
N ASN A 59 24.52 5.69 14.83
CA ASN A 59 25.81 6.14 14.31
C ASN A 59 25.87 6.14 12.77
N LEU A 60 25.02 5.35 12.08
CA LEU A 60 25.01 5.22 10.62
C LEU A 60 23.89 6.01 9.96
N SER A 61 22.82 6.33 10.68
CA SER A 61 21.60 6.92 10.11
C SER A 61 21.88 8.22 9.35
N GLY A 62 22.73 9.09 9.87
CA GLY A 62 23.11 10.35 9.22
C GLY A 62 23.85 10.17 7.88
N GLU A 63 24.77 9.20 7.81
CA GLU A 63 25.51 8.90 6.58
C GLU A 63 24.62 8.26 5.53
N ILE A 64 23.79 7.32 5.95
CA ILE A 64 22.76 6.67 5.10
C ILE A 64 21.85 7.74 4.48
N MET A 65 21.32 8.64 5.30
CA MET A 65 20.41 9.68 4.82
C MET A 65 21.10 10.62 3.83
N LYS A 66 22.34 10.99 4.07
CA LYS A 66 23.12 11.80 3.15
C LYS A 66 23.26 11.12 1.78
N GLU A 67 23.67 9.84 1.74
CA GLU A 67 23.82 9.10 0.48
C GLU A 67 22.46 8.94 -0.23
N LEU A 68 21.39 8.64 0.50
CA LEU A 68 20.05 8.53 -0.06
C LEU A 68 19.56 9.84 -0.68
N PHE A 69 19.76 10.99 -0.01
CA PHE A 69 19.40 12.30 -0.56
C PHE A 69 20.17 12.65 -1.82
N PHE A 70 21.49 12.40 -1.84
CA PHE A 70 22.29 12.62 -3.05
C PHE A 70 21.80 11.75 -4.21
N LYS A 71 21.54 10.46 -3.94
CA LYS A 71 21.08 9.54 -4.98
C LYS A 71 19.68 9.88 -5.48
N ALA A 72 18.76 10.23 -4.59
CA ALA A 72 17.42 10.69 -4.96
C ALA A 72 17.49 11.94 -5.86
N THR A 73 18.32 12.91 -5.51
CA THR A 73 18.53 14.13 -6.31
C THR A 73 19.09 13.79 -7.69
N GLU A 74 20.11 12.92 -7.78
CA GLU A 74 20.68 12.45 -9.04
C GLU A 74 19.63 11.80 -9.94
N MET A 75 18.74 11.01 -9.33
CA MET A 75 17.68 10.30 -10.05
C MET A 75 16.44 11.16 -10.35
N GLY A 76 16.37 12.37 -9.80
CA GLY A 76 15.25 13.30 -10.00
C GLY A 76 13.98 12.87 -9.29
N VAL A 77 14.12 12.20 -8.12
CA VAL A 77 13.01 11.84 -7.24
C VAL A 77 13.12 12.60 -5.92
N SER A 78 11.98 12.86 -5.29
CA SER A 78 11.89 13.44 -3.94
C SER A 78 11.95 12.33 -2.91
N ILE A 79 12.59 12.60 -1.78
CA ILE A 79 12.65 11.70 -0.63
C ILE A 79 12.28 12.46 0.64
N ASN A 80 11.38 11.88 1.43
CA ASN A 80 11.03 12.33 2.77
C ASN A 80 11.50 11.29 3.78
N TYR A 81 11.96 11.79 4.92
CA TYR A 81 12.47 11.02 6.03
C TYR A 81 11.54 11.17 7.24
N THR A 82 11.17 10.05 7.86
CA THR A 82 10.36 10.02 9.07
C THR A 82 10.95 9.01 10.05
N PRO A 83 11.50 9.45 11.19
CA PRO A 83 11.89 8.52 12.26
C PRO A 83 10.63 7.92 12.88
N ILE A 84 10.68 6.62 13.17
CA ILE A 84 9.58 5.87 13.78
C ILE A 84 10.00 5.46 15.19
N ALA A 85 9.20 5.79 16.20
CA ALA A 85 9.45 5.31 17.54
C ALA A 85 9.31 3.78 17.62
N ILE A 86 10.14 3.14 18.44
CA ILE A 86 10.12 1.67 18.57
C ILE A 86 8.76 1.18 19.04
N ASP A 87 8.14 1.91 19.96
CA ASP A 87 6.81 1.56 20.51
C ASP A 87 5.72 1.66 19.42
N ASP A 88 5.75 2.69 18.59
CA ASP A 88 4.83 2.86 17.46
C ASP A 88 4.99 1.72 16.44
N TYR A 89 6.24 1.33 16.17
CA TYR A 89 6.53 0.18 15.31
C TYR A 89 5.99 -1.13 15.89
N GLN A 90 6.16 -1.36 17.19
CA GLN A 90 5.66 -2.56 17.86
C GLN A 90 4.13 -2.62 17.85
N GLU A 91 3.46 -1.49 18.08
CA GLU A 91 2.01 -1.39 17.98
C GLU A 91 1.55 -1.72 16.56
N TRP A 92 2.18 -1.11 15.54
CA TRP A 92 1.88 -1.39 14.14
C TRP A 92 2.07 -2.87 13.78
N VAL A 93 3.14 -3.52 14.24
CA VAL A 93 3.36 -4.97 14.05
C VAL A 93 2.27 -5.79 14.72
N GLY A 94 1.81 -5.38 15.92
CA GLY A 94 0.69 -6.02 16.62
C GLY A 94 -0.61 -5.98 15.82
N LEU A 95 -0.85 -4.90 15.07
CA LEU A 95 -2.02 -4.76 14.20
C LEU A 95 -1.97 -5.68 12.97
N GLN A 96 -0.79 -6.16 12.55
CA GLN A 96 -0.64 -7.08 11.41
C GLN A 96 -1.30 -8.46 11.66
N GLY A 97 -1.64 -8.78 12.92
CA GLY A 97 -2.34 -10.00 13.31
C GLY A 97 -3.83 -10.05 13.03
N LYS A 98 -4.44 -8.96 12.59
CA LYS A 98 -5.88 -8.85 12.32
C LYS A 98 -6.30 -9.60 11.07
N ASN A 99 -7.60 -9.88 10.97
CA ASN A 99 -8.16 -10.53 9.77
C ASN A 99 -8.02 -9.60 8.56
N ARG A 100 -7.76 -10.21 7.42
CA ARG A 100 -7.70 -9.54 6.11
C ARG A 100 -8.84 -10.01 5.24
N TYR A 101 -9.37 -9.06 4.47
CA TYR A 101 -10.43 -9.30 3.50
C TYR A 101 -10.06 -8.62 2.19
N ILE A 102 -10.52 -9.22 1.10
CA ILE A 102 -10.42 -8.67 -0.25
C ILE A 102 -11.82 -8.27 -0.70
N ILE A 103 -11.99 -7.02 -1.09
CA ILE A 103 -13.20 -6.50 -1.68
C ILE A 103 -12.90 -6.19 -3.14
N THR A 104 -13.62 -6.80 -4.06
CA THR A 104 -13.46 -6.58 -5.50
C THR A 104 -14.70 -5.92 -6.04
N ILE A 105 -14.54 -4.81 -6.73
CA ILE A 105 -15.61 -4.13 -7.45
C ILE A 105 -15.39 -4.24 -8.96
N LEU A 106 -16.47 -4.48 -9.69
CA LEU A 106 -16.44 -4.66 -11.14
C LEU A 106 -17.59 -3.88 -11.78
N GLY A 107 -17.28 -3.05 -12.76
CA GLY A 107 -18.23 -2.25 -13.49
C GLY A 107 -17.73 -1.85 -14.88
N ARG A 108 -18.58 -1.19 -15.66
CA ARG A 108 -18.13 -0.58 -16.95
C ARG A 108 -17.18 0.59 -16.69
N GLU A 109 -17.58 1.42 -15.80
CA GLU A 109 -16.78 2.51 -15.22
C GLU A 109 -16.78 2.35 -13.70
N ILE A 110 -15.71 2.77 -13.05
CA ILE A 110 -15.67 2.89 -11.60
C ILE A 110 -15.59 4.38 -11.27
N THR A 111 -16.63 4.89 -10.62
CA THR A 111 -16.75 6.29 -10.27
C THR A 111 -16.20 6.59 -8.87
N ALA A 112 -15.90 7.87 -8.61
CA ALA A 112 -15.50 8.30 -7.26
C ALA A 112 -16.59 8.03 -6.22
N GLU A 113 -17.86 8.12 -6.60
CA GLU A 113 -19.00 7.84 -5.74
C GLU A 113 -19.03 6.37 -5.29
N GLN A 114 -18.81 5.43 -6.23
CA GLN A 114 -18.73 4.00 -5.92
C GLN A 114 -17.56 3.67 -4.98
N ILE A 115 -16.37 4.26 -5.23
CA ILE A 115 -15.22 4.12 -4.34
C ILE A 115 -15.52 4.68 -2.95
N SER A 116 -16.13 5.86 -2.87
CA SER A 116 -16.51 6.50 -1.62
C SER A 116 -17.51 5.68 -0.82
N ALA A 117 -18.54 5.13 -1.49
CA ALA A 117 -19.55 4.30 -0.85
C ALA A 117 -18.95 3.01 -0.25
N ILE A 118 -18.12 2.29 -1.02
CA ILE A 118 -17.43 1.10 -0.53
C ILE A 118 -16.49 1.44 0.64
N SER A 119 -15.68 2.50 0.51
CA SER A 119 -14.77 2.94 1.58
C SER A 119 -15.52 3.35 2.84
N GLY A 120 -16.72 3.94 2.69
CA GLY A 120 -17.59 4.30 3.81
C GLY A 120 -18.09 3.08 4.58
N ILE A 121 -18.54 2.03 3.88
CA ILE A 121 -18.95 0.76 4.50
C ILE A 121 -17.77 0.11 5.23
N VAL A 122 -16.59 0.08 4.60
CA VAL A 122 -15.36 -0.45 5.21
C VAL A 122 -15.05 0.27 6.53
N ALA A 123 -15.11 1.61 6.52
CA ALA A 123 -14.84 2.43 7.70
C ALA A 123 -15.89 2.21 8.81
N GLN A 124 -17.18 2.09 8.47
CA GLN A 124 -18.25 1.80 9.43
C GLN A 124 -18.08 0.45 10.13
N GLN A 125 -17.47 -0.52 9.46
CA GLN A 125 -17.12 -1.83 10.04
C GLN A 125 -15.82 -1.80 10.87
N GLY A 126 -15.19 -0.64 11.04
CA GLY A 126 -13.91 -0.49 11.76
C GLY A 126 -12.74 -1.18 11.06
N LEU A 127 -12.83 -1.38 9.75
CA LEU A 127 -11.76 -1.90 8.93
C LEU A 127 -10.90 -0.76 8.37
N ASN A 128 -9.59 -1.02 8.23
CA ASN A 128 -8.67 -0.15 7.53
C ASN A 128 -8.41 -0.64 6.11
N ILE A 129 -8.30 0.27 5.16
CA ILE A 129 -7.88 -0.03 3.80
C ILE A 129 -6.36 0.01 3.76
N ASP A 130 -5.72 -1.13 3.49
CA ASP A 130 -4.27 -1.24 3.38
C ASP A 130 -3.80 -0.92 1.95
N ASP A 131 -4.60 -1.27 0.94
CA ASP A 131 -4.23 -1.09 -0.46
C ASP A 131 -5.48 -1.02 -1.36
N ILE A 132 -5.37 -0.27 -2.46
CA ILE A 132 -6.37 -0.20 -3.52
C ILE A 132 -5.66 -0.37 -4.86
N LYS A 133 -6.02 -1.41 -5.59
CA LYS A 133 -5.41 -1.73 -6.89
C LYS A 133 -6.42 -1.83 -8.01
N ARG A 134 -6.08 -1.24 -9.15
CA ARG A 134 -6.78 -1.55 -10.40
C ARG A 134 -6.21 -2.82 -11.01
N LEU A 135 -7.06 -3.84 -11.19
CA LEU A 135 -6.67 -5.13 -11.75
C LEU A 135 -6.79 -5.18 -13.28
N THR A 136 -7.63 -4.33 -13.86
CA THR A 136 -7.82 -4.24 -15.32
C THR A 136 -6.89 -3.21 -15.96
N GLY A 137 -6.65 -3.36 -17.26
CA GLY A 137 -5.93 -2.39 -18.06
C GLY A 137 -6.54 -0.97 -17.97
N ARG A 138 -5.74 0.04 -18.25
CA ARG A 138 -6.18 1.43 -18.29
C ARG A 138 -7.04 1.68 -19.52
N ILE A 139 -8.13 2.41 -19.35
CA ILE A 139 -9.09 2.70 -20.42
C ILE A 139 -8.59 3.93 -21.19
N PRO A 140 -8.44 3.87 -22.54
CA PRO A 140 -8.16 5.05 -23.36
C PRO A 140 -9.29 6.10 -23.22
N ILE A 141 -8.93 7.39 -23.20
CA ILE A 141 -9.91 8.48 -23.15
C ILE A 141 -10.74 8.52 -24.45
N THR A 142 -10.13 8.18 -25.58
CA THR A 142 -10.82 8.04 -26.87
C THR A 142 -11.31 6.62 -27.03
N ASN A 143 -12.61 6.41 -26.85
CA ASN A 143 -13.24 5.11 -27.04
C ASN A 143 -13.93 5.08 -28.42
N ASP A 144 -13.51 4.15 -29.29
CA ASP A 144 -14.17 3.89 -30.57
C ASP A 144 -15.45 3.03 -30.46
N GLY A 145 -15.92 2.77 -29.24
CA GLY A 145 -17.17 2.09 -28.92
C GLY A 145 -17.17 0.59 -29.21
N LYS A 146 -16.05 -0.02 -29.62
CA LYS A 146 -16.03 -1.39 -30.12
C LYS A 146 -15.77 -2.48 -29.09
N THR A 147 -15.31 -2.14 -27.88
CA THR A 147 -15.04 -3.14 -26.84
C THR A 147 -15.74 -2.74 -25.56
N PRO A 148 -16.62 -3.59 -24.98
CA PRO A 148 -17.16 -3.34 -23.65
C PRO A 148 -16.01 -3.47 -22.64
N GLN A 149 -15.48 -2.33 -22.21
CA GLN A 149 -14.41 -2.31 -21.23
C GLN A 149 -15.02 -2.48 -19.85
N ARG A 150 -14.53 -3.45 -19.10
CA ARG A 150 -14.83 -3.60 -17.68
C ARG A 150 -13.68 -3.11 -16.85
N SER A 151 -13.99 -2.38 -15.81
CA SER A 151 -13.03 -1.92 -14.80
C SER A 151 -13.16 -2.79 -13.56
N CYS A 152 -12.03 -3.24 -13.04
CA CYS A 152 -11.96 -4.02 -11.81
C CYS A 152 -11.00 -3.34 -10.84
N ILE A 153 -11.46 -3.06 -9.63
CA ILE A 153 -10.65 -2.52 -8.54
C ILE A 153 -10.76 -3.46 -7.35
N GLU A 154 -9.63 -3.72 -6.73
CA GLU A 154 -9.49 -4.52 -5.53
C GLU A 154 -9.05 -3.66 -4.36
N PHE A 155 -9.71 -3.86 -3.22
CA PHE A 155 -9.33 -3.28 -1.93
C PHE A 155 -8.83 -4.42 -1.05
N SER A 156 -7.65 -4.26 -0.50
CA SER A 156 -7.17 -5.07 0.62
C SER A 156 -7.50 -4.35 1.91
N VAL A 157 -8.29 -4.97 2.77
CA VAL A 157 -8.73 -4.35 4.02
C VAL A 157 -8.40 -5.24 5.21
N ARG A 158 -8.17 -4.61 6.36
CA ARG A 158 -7.74 -5.26 7.58
C ARG A 158 -8.51 -4.74 8.78
N GLY A 159 -8.81 -5.63 9.73
CA GLY A 159 -9.43 -5.24 10.99
C GLY A 159 -9.82 -6.41 11.88
N ASN A 160 -10.67 -6.12 12.85
CA ASN A 160 -11.27 -7.15 13.69
C ASN A 160 -12.24 -8.03 12.89
N PRO A 161 -12.60 -9.22 13.38
CA PRO A 161 -13.65 -10.02 12.75
C PRO A 161 -14.93 -9.21 12.55
N ILE A 162 -15.52 -9.33 11.36
CA ILE A 162 -16.74 -8.62 10.96
C ILE A 162 -17.92 -9.59 10.84
N ASP A 163 -19.14 -9.06 10.90
CA ASP A 163 -20.32 -9.73 10.41
C ASP A 163 -20.35 -9.65 8.87
N LYS A 164 -19.89 -10.73 8.22
CA LYS A 164 -19.79 -10.79 6.77
C LYS A 164 -21.15 -10.73 6.08
N GLU A 165 -22.18 -11.33 6.66
CA GLU A 165 -23.52 -11.37 6.06
C GLU A 165 -24.12 -9.96 6.05
N ALA A 166 -23.99 -9.24 7.15
CA ALA A 166 -24.42 -7.85 7.24
C ALA A 166 -23.65 -6.96 6.24
N MET A 167 -22.32 -7.11 6.16
CA MET A 167 -21.50 -6.34 5.24
C MET A 167 -21.81 -6.68 3.76
N GLN A 168 -22.01 -7.95 3.42
CA GLN A 168 -22.42 -8.37 2.09
C GLN A 168 -23.78 -7.80 1.70
N THR A 169 -24.74 -7.78 2.64
CA THR A 169 -26.06 -7.20 2.42
C THR A 169 -25.96 -5.72 2.06
N GLU A 170 -25.14 -4.97 2.79
CA GLU A 170 -24.93 -3.54 2.53
C GLU A 170 -24.20 -3.30 1.19
N PHE A 171 -23.23 -4.13 0.88
CA PHE A 171 -22.58 -4.09 -0.44
C PHE A 171 -23.56 -4.37 -1.58
N MET A 172 -24.44 -5.36 -1.43
CA MET A 172 -25.47 -5.65 -2.43
C MET A 172 -26.44 -4.49 -2.62
N ARG A 173 -26.86 -3.84 -1.53
CA ARG A 173 -27.72 -2.66 -1.60
C ARG A 173 -27.07 -1.55 -2.42
N ILE A 174 -25.84 -1.16 -2.08
CA ILE A 174 -25.09 -0.07 -2.76
C ILE A 174 -24.75 -0.45 -4.21
N SER A 175 -24.39 -1.70 -4.47
CA SER A 175 -24.06 -2.15 -5.83
C SER A 175 -25.25 -2.09 -6.77
N ASN A 176 -26.45 -2.45 -6.28
CA ASN A 176 -27.68 -2.31 -7.05
C ASN A 176 -28.05 -0.85 -7.30
N GLU A 177 -27.84 0.02 -6.31
CA GLU A 177 -28.14 1.47 -6.41
C GLU A 177 -27.21 2.19 -7.39
N LEU A 178 -25.92 1.87 -7.36
CA LEU A 178 -24.89 2.56 -8.14
C LEU A 178 -24.42 1.77 -9.41
N GLY A 179 -25.02 0.61 -9.68
CA GLY A 179 -24.84 -0.13 -10.94
C GLY A 179 -23.46 -0.77 -11.13
N PHE A 180 -22.94 -1.48 -10.14
CA PHE A 180 -21.70 -2.25 -10.22
C PHE A 180 -21.82 -3.59 -9.49
N ASP A 181 -20.89 -4.50 -9.73
CA ASP A 181 -20.80 -5.77 -9.00
C ASP A 181 -19.76 -5.65 -7.88
N VAL A 182 -20.02 -6.28 -6.74
CA VAL A 182 -19.08 -6.30 -5.60
C VAL A 182 -18.99 -7.71 -5.01
N SER A 183 -17.79 -8.09 -4.58
CA SER A 183 -17.54 -9.33 -3.86
C SER A 183 -16.67 -9.08 -2.63
N LEU A 184 -16.89 -9.87 -1.57
CA LEU A 184 -16.13 -9.87 -0.33
C LEU A 184 -15.58 -11.27 -0.08
N GLN A 185 -14.26 -11.38 0.12
CA GLN A 185 -13.57 -12.64 0.38
C GLN A 185 -12.64 -12.50 1.57
N GLU A 186 -12.41 -13.57 2.33
CA GLU A 186 -11.30 -13.61 3.29
C GLU A 186 -9.99 -13.85 2.58
N ASP A 187 -8.96 -13.08 2.95
CA ASP A 187 -7.60 -13.35 2.49
C ASP A 187 -6.98 -14.51 3.30
N ASN A 188 -7.22 -15.72 2.83
CA ASN A 188 -6.68 -16.93 3.43
C ASN A 188 -5.20 -17.20 3.08
N MET A 189 -4.66 -16.52 2.06
CA MET A 189 -3.24 -16.67 1.67
C MET A 189 -2.32 -16.11 2.75
N TYR A 190 -2.66 -14.96 3.32
CA TYR A 190 -1.89 -14.35 4.40
C TYR A 190 -1.81 -15.22 5.67
N ARG A 191 -2.87 -15.96 5.99
CA ARG A 191 -2.87 -16.90 7.12
C ARG A 191 -1.90 -18.07 6.90
N ARG A 192 -1.65 -18.48 5.67
CA ARG A 192 -0.71 -19.57 5.34
C ARG A 192 0.75 -19.13 5.45
N CYS A 193 1.09 -17.94 5.01
CA CYS A 193 2.45 -17.40 5.10
C CYS A 193 2.91 -17.15 6.54
N ARG A 194 1.99 -16.95 7.48
CA ARG A 194 2.30 -16.72 8.90
C ARG A 194 2.61 -17.98 9.70
N ARG A 195 2.41 -19.17 9.13
CA ARG A 195 2.68 -20.46 9.77
C ARG A 195 4.03 -21.06 9.37
N LEU A 196 4.81 -20.33 8.57
CA LEU A 196 6.19 -20.64 8.22
C LEU A 196 7.15 -19.79 9.07
#